data_5c677d4aa179575ed215217513114145
#
_entry.id   5c677d4aa179575ed215217513114145
#
_cell.length_a   1.000
_cell.length_b   1.000
_cell.length_c   1.000
_cell.angle_alpha   90.00
_cell.angle_beta   90.00
_cell.angle_gamma   90.00
#
_symmetry.space_group_name_H-M   'P 1'
#
loop_
_entity.id
_entity.type
_entity.pdbx_description
1 polymer ?
#
loop_
_entity_poly.entity_id
_entity_poly.type
_entity_poly.pdbx_seq_one_letter_code
_entity_poly.pdbx_strand_id
1 'polypeptide(L)'
;MSIGLHNSEFKNPVVRWVDQRLPVFTMMQKEYGTFPTPKNFNYFWNFGALAMVTLMIMIATGIFLSMHYVANTSLAFDSVERIMRDVNAGWLIRYVHMNGASMFFIVVYIHIFRGMYYGSYKAPRELLWILGVVIFLLMMATAFMGYVLPWGQMSFWGATVITNLFSAFPVVGEFIVQLLWGGLSVDNPTLNRFFSLHYLLPFVIFGVVFLHVAALHITGSNNPLGIEPKGPQDTLPFHPYYTAKDSVGLVVYFIVFAVLVFFAPNYLGHPDNYIPANPLVTPPHIVPEWYFLPYYAILRAVPDKLGGVLLMFGSILIWFVLPWLDRSPVRSMRFRPLARPFFLLWAVNFLILLWVGGKPAEGNYVLIARIATAYYFAYFLVILPLLARLERPLPLPESISRPVLGGGPLPAGAAAKPM
;
A
#
# COMPACT_ATOMS: atom_id res chain seq x y z
N MET A 1 19.29 5.26 -40.76
CA MET A 1 19.96 4.80 -39.53
C MET A 1 19.90 3.29 -39.51
N SER A 2 21.03 2.59 -39.76
CA SER A 2 21.08 1.14 -39.48
C SER A 2 21.03 0.95 -37.98
N ILE A 3 19.95 0.40 -37.49
CA ILE A 3 19.85 -0.06 -36.09
C ILE A 3 20.76 -1.28 -36.01
N GLY A 4 22.03 -1.05 -35.65
CA GLY A 4 22.97 -2.15 -35.38
C GLY A 4 22.41 -3.06 -34.29
N LEU A 5 22.54 -4.36 -34.44
CA LEU A 5 22.18 -5.33 -33.44
C LEU A 5 22.96 -4.99 -32.16
N HIS A 6 22.25 -4.97 -31.03
CA HIS A 6 22.84 -4.77 -29.70
C HIS A 6 23.89 -5.87 -29.42
N ASN A 7 25.10 -5.48 -28.99
CA ASN A 7 26.14 -6.43 -28.60
C ASN A 7 25.81 -7.06 -27.24
N SER A 8 25.25 -8.26 -27.26
CA SER A 8 24.89 -9.00 -26.05
C SER A 8 26.07 -9.84 -25.54
N GLU A 9 26.37 -9.73 -24.27
CA GLU A 9 27.45 -10.48 -23.57
C GLU A 9 27.04 -11.91 -23.16
N PHE A 10 25.79 -12.31 -23.39
CA PHE A 10 25.30 -13.62 -22.96
C PHE A 10 25.87 -14.77 -23.78
N LYS A 11 26.37 -15.81 -23.08
CA LYS A 11 26.97 -17.01 -23.70
C LYS A 11 25.92 -17.92 -24.35
N ASN A 12 24.71 -18.02 -23.76
CA ASN A 12 23.63 -18.84 -24.30
C ASN A 12 23.15 -18.28 -25.64
N PRO A 13 23.12 -19.06 -26.73
CA PRO A 13 22.79 -18.57 -28.06
C PRO A 13 21.33 -18.08 -28.18
N VAL A 14 20.37 -18.70 -27.48
CA VAL A 14 18.97 -18.28 -27.48
C VAL A 14 18.80 -16.95 -26.75
N VAL A 15 19.37 -16.85 -25.54
CA VAL A 15 19.36 -15.61 -24.75
C VAL A 15 20.01 -14.48 -25.55
N ARG A 16 21.17 -14.73 -26.15
CA ARG A 16 21.87 -13.74 -26.99
C ARG A 16 21.05 -13.32 -28.20
N TRP A 17 20.40 -14.27 -28.89
CA TRP A 17 19.57 -14.00 -30.05
C TRP A 17 18.38 -13.09 -29.71
N VAL A 18 17.70 -13.34 -28.56
CA VAL A 18 16.62 -12.48 -28.07
C VAL A 18 17.17 -11.11 -27.67
N ASP A 19 18.22 -11.10 -26.86
CA ASP A 19 18.74 -9.86 -26.27
C ASP A 19 19.33 -8.90 -27.33
N GLN A 20 19.90 -9.43 -28.41
CA GLN A 20 20.38 -8.61 -29.55
C GLN A 20 19.23 -7.85 -30.25
N ARG A 21 17.99 -8.35 -30.18
CA ARG A 21 16.81 -7.78 -30.84
C ARG A 21 15.94 -6.97 -29.88
N LEU A 22 15.83 -7.45 -28.67
CA LEU A 22 15.11 -6.83 -27.57
C LEU A 22 15.96 -7.03 -26.29
N PRO A 23 16.71 -6.02 -25.82
CA PRO A 23 17.72 -6.15 -24.78
C PRO A 23 17.13 -6.31 -23.38
N VAL A 24 16.20 -7.27 -23.22
CA VAL A 24 15.49 -7.53 -21.96
C VAL A 24 16.44 -8.06 -20.89
N PHE A 25 17.30 -9.02 -21.26
CA PHE A 25 18.23 -9.62 -20.30
C PHE A 25 19.33 -8.64 -19.88
N THR A 26 19.85 -7.85 -20.81
CA THR A 26 20.80 -6.74 -20.50
C THR A 26 20.14 -5.72 -19.56
N MET A 27 18.90 -5.32 -19.85
CA MET A 27 18.16 -4.39 -19.02
C MET A 27 17.90 -4.99 -17.62
N MET A 28 17.46 -6.25 -17.54
CA MET A 28 17.27 -6.93 -16.26
C MET A 28 18.58 -7.04 -15.46
N GLN A 29 19.68 -7.37 -16.11
CA GLN A 29 20.99 -7.43 -15.45
C GLN A 29 21.41 -6.07 -14.90
N LYS A 30 21.20 -5.01 -15.68
CA LYS A 30 21.53 -3.64 -15.28
C LYS A 30 20.64 -3.14 -14.13
N GLU A 31 19.31 -3.33 -14.25
CA GLU A 31 18.34 -2.74 -13.34
C GLU A 31 18.11 -3.58 -12.06
N TYR A 32 18.36 -4.89 -12.10
CA TYR A 32 18.18 -5.79 -10.95
C TYR A 32 19.44 -6.56 -10.57
N GLY A 33 20.33 -6.86 -11.50
CA GLY A 33 21.58 -7.56 -11.21
C GLY A 33 22.58 -6.66 -10.52
N THR A 34 23.12 -5.71 -11.29
CA THR A 34 24.25 -4.87 -10.88
C THR A 34 23.82 -3.51 -10.31
N PHE A 35 22.52 -3.25 -10.15
CA PHE A 35 22.03 -1.98 -9.63
C PHE A 35 22.65 -1.64 -8.27
N PRO A 36 23.31 -0.46 -8.12
CA PRO A 36 24.00 -0.08 -6.91
C PRO A 36 23.00 0.24 -5.79
N THR A 37 22.97 -0.59 -4.77
CA THR A 37 22.03 -0.51 -3.67
C THR A 37 22.74 -0.17 -2.36
N PRO A 38 22.26 0.81 -1.55
CA PRO A 38 22.86 1.16 -0.27
C PRO A 38 23.04 -0.07 0.63
N LYS A 39 24.27 -0.29 1.14
CA LYS A 39 24.62 -1.50 1.89
C LYS A 39 24.01 -1.61 3.29
N ASN A 40 23.37 -0.56 3.77
CA ASN A 40 22.82 -0.45 5.13
C ASN A 40 21.32 -0.73 5.23
N PHE A 41 20.68 -1.34 4.22
CA PHE A 41 19.27 -1.68 4.31
C PHE A 41 18.96 -2.63 5.46
N ASN A 42 17.89 -2.34 6.19
CA ASN A 42 17.25 -3.26 7.12
C ASN A 42 16.06 -3.97 6.45
N TYR A 43 15.36 -4.86 7.17
CA TYR A 43 14.23 -5.63 6.62
C TYR A 43 13.00 -4.78 6.23
N PHE A 44 12.87 -3.53 6.71
CA PHE A 44 11.80 -2.65 6.24
C PHE A 44 11.90 -2.30 4.74
N TRP A 45 13.07 -2.49 4.11
CA TRP A 45 13.23 -2.32 2.66
C TRP A 45 12.67 -3.47 1.84
N ASN A 46 12.44 -4.65 2.43
CA ASN A 46 11.83 -5.80 1.75
C ASN A 46 10.36 -5.56 1.38
N PHE A 47 9.65 -4.66 2.07
CA PHE A 47 8.21 -4.48 1.91
C PHE A 47 7.79 -3.99 0.52
N GLY A 48 8.67 -3.38 -0.27
CA GLY A 48 8.42 -3.09 -1.68
C GLY A 48 8.39 -4.34 -2.55
N ALA A 49 9.36 -5.25 -2.36
CA ALA A 49 9.40 -6.53 -3.05
C ALA A 49 8.21 -7.44 -2.64
N LEU A 50 7.87 -7.48 -1.35
CA LEU A 50 6.71 -8.22 -0.85
C LEU A 50 5.40 -7.70 -1.44
N ALA A 51 5.24 -6.37 -1.58
CA ALA A 51 4.07 -5.77 -2.23
C ALA A 51 3.96 -6.19 -3.71
N MET A 52 5.08 -6.21 -4.45
CA MET A 52 5.10 -6.68 -5.83
C MET A 52 4.70 -8.14 -5.95
N VAL A 53 5.25 -9.03 -5.12
CA VAL A 53 4.91 -10.46 -5.12
C VAL A 53 3.42 -10.64 -4.79
N THR A 54 2.91 -9.90 -3.80
CA THR A 54 1.50 -9.95 -3.44
C THR A 54 0.61 -9.49 -4.59
N LEU A 55 0.96 -8.40 -5.29
CA LEU A 55 0.22 -7.94 -6.47
C LEU A 55 0.14 -9.04 -7.53
N MET A 56 1.24 -9.73 -7.82
CA MET A 56 1.25 -10.82 -8.79
C MET A 56 0.35 -11.99 -8.37
N ILE A 57 0.36 -12.35 -7.08
CA ILE A 57 -0.53 -13.38 -6.54
C ILE A 57 -2.00 -12.93 -6.67
N MET A 58 -2.31 -11.68 -6.36
CA MET A 58 -3.67 -11.14 -6.46
C MET A 58 -4.18 -11.15 -7.90
N ILE A 59 -3.35 -10.74 -8.86
CA ILE A 59 -3.70 -10.79 -10.29
C ILE A 59 -3.91 -12.24 -10.74
N ALA A 60 -2.98 -13.13 -10.46
CA ALA A 60 -3.08 -14.53 -10.87
C ALA A 60 -4.33 -15.22 -10.29
N THR A 61 -4.55 -15.12 -8.98
CA THR A 61 -5.72 -15.72 -8.33
C THR A 61 -7.02 -15.08 -8.79
N GLY A 62 -7.04 -13.75 -9.03
CA GLY A 62 -8.21 -13.04 -9.56
C GLY A 62 -8.61 -13.49 -10.96
N ILE A 63 -7.63 -13.73 -11.84
CA ILE A 63 -7.88 -14.27 -13.18
C ILE A 63 -8.55 -15.65 -13.09
N PHE A 64 -8.01 -16.57 -12.25
CA PHE A 64 -8.62 -17.90 -12.07
C PHE A 64 -10.02 -17.82 -11.45
N LEU A 65 -10.25 -16.96 -10.46
CA LEU A 65 -11.56 -16.79 -9.86
C LEU A 65 -12.58 -16.25 -10.88
N SER A 66 -12.18 -15.32 -11.74
CA SER A 66 -13.05 -14.73 -12.76
C SER A 66 -13.56 -15.74 -13.81
N MET A 67 -12.85 -16.87 -14.01
CA MET A 67 -13.27 -17.94 -14.90
C MET A 67 -14.51 -18.70 -14.38
N HIS A 68 -14.80 -18.61 -13.09
CA HIS A 68 -15.88 -19.34 -12.43
C HIS A 68 -16.93 -18.43 -11.80
N TYR A 69 -16.61 -17.15 -11.58
CA TYR A 69 -17.50 -16.16 -10.99
C TYR A 69 -18.53 -15.65 -12.00
N VAL A 70 -19.74 -15.40 -11.54
CA VAL A 70 -20.84 -14.85 -12.36
C VAL A 70 -21.29 -13.51 -11.79
N ALA A 71 -21.04 -12.41 -12.51
CA ALA A 71 -21.42 -11.04 -12.11
C ALA A 71 -22.91 -10.77 -12.33
N ASN A 72 -23.77 -11.47 -11.59
CA ASN A 72 -25.23 -11.32 -11.62
C ASN A 72 -25.77 -11.42 -10.20
N THR A 73 -26.63 -10.52 -9.78
CA THR A 73 -27.14 -10.45 -8.40
C THR A 73 -27.86 -11.72 -7.92
N SER A 74 -28.46 -12.49 -8.84
CA SER A 74 -29.09 -13.77 -8.52
C SER A 74 -28.13 -14.96 -8.49
N LEU A 75 -26.90 -14.81 -9.00
CA LEU A 75 -25.95 -15.94 -9.19
C LEU A 75 -24.59 -15.69 -8.52
N ALA A 76 -24.28 -14.45 -8.17
CA ALA A 76 -22.94 -14.08 -7.68
C ALA A 76 -22.58 -14.84 -6.42
N PHE A 77 -23.45 -14.84 -5.41
CA PHE A 77 -23.21 -15.55 -4.16
C PHE A 77 -23.04 -17.06 -4.39
N ASP A 78 -23.95 -17.68 -5.13
CA ASP A 78 -23.91 -19.12 -5.44
C ASP A 78 -22.68 -19.48 -6.27
N SER A 79 -22.23 -18.60 -7.16
CA SER A 79 -21.01 -18.83 -7.94
C SER A 79 -19.75 -18.86 -7.05
N VAL A 80 -19.70 -18.03 -6.00
CA VAL A 80 -18.62 -18.08 -4.99
C VAL A 80 -18.71 -19.35 -4.16
N GLU A 81 -19.89 -19.76 -3.71
CA GLU A 81 -20.10 -21.03 -3.00
C GLU A 81 -19.67 -22.23 -3.86
N ARG A 82 -20.01 -22.23 -5.16
CA ARG A 82 -19.56 -23.25 -6.11
C ARG A 82 -18.04 -23.28 -6.25
N ILE A 83 -17.37 -22.10 -6.30
CA ILE A 83 -15.91 -22.04 -6.31
C ILE A 83 -15.34 -22.70 -5.05
N MET A 84 -15.93 -22.45 -3.90
CA MET A 84 -15.46 -22.97 -2.61
C MET A 84 -15.65 -24.48 -2.46
N ARG A 85 -16.70 -25.05 -3.07
CA ARG A 85 -17.11 -26.45 -2.81
C ARG A 85 -16.82 -27.40 -3.96
N ASP A 86 -17.04 -26.97 -5.21
CA ASP A 86 -17.11 -27.86 -6.38
C ASP A 86 -15.89 -27.73 -7.30
N VAL A 87 -15.21 -26.56 -7.29
CA VAL A 87 -14.03 -26.35 -8.14
C VAL A 87 -12.79 -26.91 -7.44
N ASN A 88 -12.04 -27.75 -8.16
CA ASN A 88 -10.79 -28.31 -7.64
C ASN A 88 -9.81 -27.20 -7.20
N ALA A 89 -9.39 -27.25 -5.93
CA ALA A 89 -8.58 -26.21 -5.27
C ALA A 89 -9.21 -24.81 -5.28
N GLY A 90 -10.48 -24.66 -5.59
CA GLY A 90 -11.18 -23.38 -5.64
C GLY A 90 -11.20 -22.69 -4.29
N TRP A 91 -11.44 -23.44 -3.20
CA TRP A 91 -11.33 -22.93 -1.82
C TRP A 91 -9.95 -22.31 -1.53
N LEU A 92 -8.87 -22.95 -1.99
CA LEU A 92 -7.52 -22.45 -1.78
C LEU A 92 -7.29 -21.14 -2.53
N ILE A 93 -7.64 -21.08 -3.82
CA ILE A 93 -7.50 -19.89 -4.65
C ILE A 93 -8.34 -18.75 -4.07
N ARG A 94 -9.57 -19.03 -3.63
CA ARG A 94 -10.47 -18.05 -3.01
C ARG A 94 -9.90 -17.51 -1.69
N TYR A 95 -9.39 -18.37 -0.80
CA TYR A 95 -8.80 -17.94 0.45
C TYR A 95 -7.46 -17.21 0.25
N VAL A 96 -6.64 -17.63 -0.71
CA VAL A 96 -5.42 -16.90 -1.08
C VAL A 96 -5.77 -15.49 -1.58
N HIS A 97 -6.82 -15.35 -2.41
CA HIS A 97 -7.25 -14.05 -2.90
C HIS A 97 -7.82 -13.16 -1.79
N MET A 98 -8.72 -13.67 -0.98
CA MET A 98 -9.36 -12.93 0.11
C MET A 98 -8.36 -12.48 1.18
N ASN A 99 -7.54 -13.42 1.69
CA ASN A 99 -6.52 -13.10 2.70
C ASN A 99 -5.34 -12.33 2.08
N GLY A 100 -5.08 -12.55 0.79
CA GLY A 100 -4.09 -11.79 0.02
C GLY A 100 -4.38 -10.30 -0.01
N ALA A 101 -5.65 -9.89 -0.07
CA ALA A 101 -6.03 -8.48 0.04
C ALA A 101 -5.57 -7.89 1.39
N SER A 102 -5.87 -8.57 2.50
CA SER A 102 -5.40 -8.16 3.84
C SER A 102 -3.87 -8.12 3.95
N MET A 103 -3.19 -9.15 3.45
CA MET A 103 -1.72 -9.19 3.44
C MET A 103 -1.13 -8.06 2.60
N PHE A 104 -1.78 -7.71 1.49
CA PHE A 104 -1.33 -6.59 0.64
C PHE A 104 -1.41 -5.26 1.39
N PHE A 105 -2.52 -4.97 2.09
CA PHE A 105 -2.64 -3.77 2.91
C PHE A 105 -1.64 -3.73 4.07
N ILE A 106 -1.41 -4.84 4.77
CA ILE A 106 -0.38 -4.93 5.82
C ILE A 106 0.99 -4.52 5.26
N VAL A 107 1.39 -5.13 4.15
CA VAL A 107 2.67 -4.88 3.51
C VAL A 107 2.80 -3.43 3.05
N VAL A 108 1.75 -2.88 2.43
CA VAL A 108 1.75 -1.50 1.90
C VAL A 108 1.72 -0.48 3.04
N TYR A 109 0.96 -0.68 4.11
CA TYR A 109 1.00 0.21 5.27
C TYR A 109 2.40 0.27 5.91
N ILE A 110 3.05 -0.88 6.08
CA ILE A 110 4.43 -0.91 6.60
C ILE A 110 5.39 -0.21 5.62
N HIS A 111 5.20 -0.40 4.32
CA HIS A 111 5.98 0.28 3.27
C HIS A 111 5.81 1.81 3.32
N ILE A 112 4.59 2.31 3.48
CA ILE A 112 4.27 3.73 3.63
C ILE A 112 4.89 4.29 4.92
N PHE A 113 4.68 3.63 6.05
CA PHE A 113 5.19 4.08 7.36
C PHE A 113 6.72 4.08 7.40
N ARG A 114 7.36 3.09 6.76
CA ARG A 114 8.80 3.09 6.53
C ARG A 114 9.22 4.31 5.71
N GLY A 115 8.49 4.61 4.63
CA GLY A 115 8.72 5.79 3.80
C GLY A 115 8.63 7.08 4.60
N MET A 116 7.63 7.20 5.46
CA MET A 116 7.44 8.36 6.34
C MET A 116 8.55 8.47 7.40
N TYR A 117 8.87 7.37 8.09
CA TYR A 117 9.90 7.37 9.14
C TYR A 117 11.29 7.74 8.63
N TYR A 118 11.67 7.21 7.46
CA TYR A 118 12.99 7.46 6.89
C TYR A 118 13.03 8.63 5.89
N GLY A 119 11.91 9.34 5.69
CA GLY A 119 11.82 10.50 4.81
C GLY A 119 12.03 10.17 3.33
N SER A 120 11.54 9.00 2.88
CA SER A 120 11.68 8.56 1.49
C SER A 120 10.82 9.35 0.49
N TYR A 121 9.98 10.25 0.99
CA TYR A 121 9.14 11.18 0.20
C TYR A 121 9.84 12.50 -0.12
N LYS A 122 11.00 12.79 0.48
CA LYS A 122 11.73 14.05 0.30
C LYS A 122 12.54 14.05 -0.99
N ALA A 123 12.89 15.25 -1.43
CA ALA A 123 13.70 15.48 -2.63
C ALA A 123 14.91 14.54 -2.72
N PRO A 124 15.17 13.97 -3.90
CA PRO A 124 14.52 14.11 -5.20
C PRO A 124 13.45 13.02 -5.48
N ARG A 125 12.79 12.47 -4.45
CA ARG A 125 11.90 11.30 -4.53
C ARG A 125 10.41 11.63 -4.40
N GLU A 126 10.03 12.91 -4.63
CA GLU A 126 8.64 13.38 -4.49
C GLU A 126 7.72 12.67 -5.48
N LEU A 127 8.14 12.55 -6.75
CA LEU A 127 7.35 11.85 -7.77
C LEU A 127 7.19 10.36 -7.44
N LEU A 128 8.26 9.73 -6.95
CA LEU A 128 8.21 8.34 -6.48
C LEU A 128 7.15 8.17 -5.38
N TRP A 129 7.09 9.09 -4.42
CA TRP A 129 6.09 9.09 -3.35
C TRP A 129 4.67 9.30 -3.89
N ILE A 130 4.47 10.29 -4.78
CA ILE A 130 3.16 10.58 -5.39
C ILE A 130 2.63 9.37 -6.15
N LEU A 131 3.46 8.70 -6.96
CA LEU A 131 3.07 7.46 -7.64
C LEU A 131 2.65 6.37 -6.63
N GLY A 132 3.34 6.28 -5.50
CA GLY A 132 2.95 5.39 -4.40
C GLY A 132 1.58 5.71 -3.82
N VAL A 133 1.24 6.98 -3.63
CA VAL A 133 -0.10 7.40 -3.15
C VAL A 133 -1.17 7.10 -4.20
N VAL A 134 -0.88 7.30 -5.49
CA VAL A 134 -1.79 6.90 -6.58
C VAL A 134 -2.05 5.39 -6.56
N ILE A 135 -1.00 4.57 -6.42
CA ILE A 135 -1.13 3.10 -6.29
C ILE A 135 -2.03 2.76 -5.09
N PHE A 136 -1.82 3.42 -3.95
CA PHE A 136 -2.62 3.17 -2.75
C PHE A 136 -4.10 3.49 -2.95
N LEU A 137 -4.44 4.60 -3.62
CA LEU A 137 -5.84 4.95 -3.96
C LEU A 137 -6.47 3.93 -4.93
N LEU A 138 -5.73 3.52 -5.96
CA LEU A 138 -6.20 2.49 -6.90
C LEU A 138 -6.40 1.14 -6.18
N MET A 139 -5.51 0.81 -5.24
CA MET A 139 -5.60 -0.39 -4.43
C MET A 139 -6.83 -0.36 -3.50
N MET A 140 -7.13 0.78 -2.87
CA MET A 140 -8.35 0.97 -2.07
C MET A 140 -9.61 0.78 -2.93
N ALA A 141 -9.67 1.42 -4.10
CA ALA A 141 -10.80 1.27 -5.03
C ALA A 141 -10.97 -0.19 -5.49
N THR A 142 -9.86 -0.85 -5.85
CA THR A 142 -9.86 -2.26 -6.26
C THR A 142 -10.40 -3.16 -5.15
N ALA A 143 -9.90 -3.02 -3.92
CA ALA A 143 -10.30 -3.83 -2.79
C ALA A 143 -11.78 -3.62 -2.42
N PHE A 144 -12.24 -2.37 -2.41
CA PHE A 144 -13.65 -2.05 -2.15
C PHE A 144 -14.57 -2.73 -3.17
N MET A 145 -14.30 -2.57 -4.46
CA MET A 145 -15.10 -3.21 -5.50
C MET A 145 -15.04 -4.75 -5.41
N GLY A 146 -13.88 -5.31 -5.10
CA GLY A 146 -13.70 -6.76 -4.91
C GLY A 146 -14.51 -7.34 -3.76
N TYR A 147 -14.65 -6.58 -2.67
CA TYR A 147 -15.47 -6.99 -1.52
C TYR A 147 -16.96 -7.02 -1.82
N VAL A 148 -17.41 -6.23 -2.78
CA VAL A 148 -18.82 -6.24 -3.23
C VAL A 148 -19.16 -7.50 -4.02
N LEU A 149 -18.21 -8.10 -4.74
CA LEU A 149 -18.46 -9.18 -5.68
C LEU A 149 -19.11 -10.45 -5.09
N PRO A 150 -18.78 -10.92 -3.87
CA PRO A 150 -19.45 -12.08 -3.29
C PRO A 150 -20.96 -11.91 -3.07
N TRP A 151 -21.45 -10.69 -3.08
CA TRP A 151 -22.85 -10.35 -2.95
C TRP A 151 -23.48 -10.91 -1.67
N GLY A 152 -22.72 -10.90 -0.59
CA GLY A 152 -23.20 -11.15 0.77
C GLY A 152 -23.81 -9.88 1.39
N GLN A 153 -24.32 -10.00 2.60
CA GLN A 153 -24.94 -8.88 3.33
C GLN A 153 -23.98 -7.69 3.52
N MET A 154 -22.72 -7.93 3.88
CA MET A 154 -21.76 -6.85 4.01
C MET A 154 -21.31 -6.29 2.66
N SER A 155 -21.27 -7.11 1.60
CA SER A 155 -21.01 -6.67 0.23
C SER A 155 -22.05 -5.64 -0.23
N PHE A 156 -23.32 -5.98 -0.11
CA PHE A 156 -24.43 -5.14 -0.54
C PHE A 156 -24.56 -3.86 0.29
N TRP A 157 -24.60 -4.01 1.61
CA TRP A 157 -24.79 -2.86 2.49
C TRP A 157 -23.55 -1.97 2.57
N GLY A 158 -22.36 -2.55 2.46
CA GLY A 158 -21.11 -1.81 2.32
C GLY A 158 -21.09 -0.97 1.02
N ALA A 159 -21.49 -1.57 -0.11
CA ALA A 159 -21.63 -0.83 -1.37
C ALA A 159 -22.63 0.31 -1.24
N THR A 160 -23.82 0.06 -0.67
CA THR A 160 -24.86 1.06 -0.47
C THR A 160 -24.38 2.25 0.37
N VAL A 161 -23.73 1.98 1.50
CA VAL A 161 -23.26 3.05 2.41
C VAL A 161 -22.12 3.85 1.78
N ILE A 162 -21.10 3.17 1.25
CA ILE A 162 -19.89 3.86 0.76
C ILE A 162 -20.18 4.67 -0.50
N THR A 163 -20.96 4.12 -1.45
CA THR A 163 -21.30 4.87 -2.67
C THR A 163 -22.23 6.04 -2.38
N ASN A 164 -23.15 5.89 -1.40
CA ASN A 164 -24.03 6.99 -0.99
C ASN A 164 -23.29 8.13 -0.26
N LEU A 165 -22.03 7.96 0.14
CA LEU A 165 -21.23 9.08 0.68
C LEU A 165 -21.07 10.21 -0.33
N PHE A 166 -21.01 9.89 -1.62
CA PHE A 166 -20.90 10.90 -2.68
C PHE A 166 -22.11 11.83 -2.77
N SER A 167 -23.30 11.44 -2.32
CA SER A 167 -24.45 12.33 -2.28
C SER A 167 -24.30 13.51 -1.31
N ALA A 168 -23.24 13.51 -0.47
CA ALA A 168 -22.89 14.67 0.36
C ALA A 168 -22.40 15.88 -0.46
N PHE A 169 -21.89 15.67 -1.69
CA PHE A 169 -21.40 16.78 -2.51
C PHE A 169 -22.57 17.52 -3.14
N PRO A 170 -22.69 18.85 -2.90
CA PRO A 170 -23.76 19.66 -3.50
C PRO A 170 -23.71 19.59 -5.04
N VAL A 171 -24.88 19.61 -5.67
CA VAL A 171 -25.10 19.68 -7.12
C VAL A 171 -24.72 18.39 -7.86
N VAL A 172 -23.52 17.84 -7.64
CA VAL A 172 -23.00 16.68 -8.41
C VAL A 172 -23.16 15.35 -7.71
N GLY A 173 -23.45 15.33 -6.42
CA GLY A 173 -23.41 14.13 -5.58
C GLY A 173 -24.38 13.05 -6.04
N GLU A 174 -25.63 13.39 -6.26
CA GLU A 174 -26.66 12.45 -6.73
C GLU A 174 -26.33 11.89 -8.12
N PHE A 175 -25.79 12.70 -9.01
CA PHE A 175 -25.33 12.24 -10.32
C PHE A 175 -24.22 11.21 -10.18
N ILE A 176 -23.23 11.44 -9.29
CA ILE A 176 -22.14 10.49 -9.04
C ILE A 176 -22.69 9.18 -8.48
N VAL A 177 -23.61 9.24 -7.53
CA VAL A 177 -24.24 8.05 -6.94
C VAL A 177 -24.97 7.23 -8.02
N GLN A 178 -25.81 7.86 -8.84
CA GLN A 178 -26.53 7.19 -9.91
C GLN A 178 -25.58 6.63 -10.98
N LEU A 179 -24.49 7.32 -11.28
CA LEU A 179 -23.45 6.82 -12.18
C LEU A 179 -22.78 5.55 -11.62
N LEU A 180 -22.48 5.52 -10.33
CA LEU A 180 -21.87 4.35 -9.67
C LEU A 180 -22.85 3.18 -9.61
N TRP A 181 -24.10 3.43 -9.25
CA TRP A 181 -25.13 2.40 -9.15
C TRP A 181 -25.59 1.90 -10.52
N GLY A 182 -25.62 2.78 -11.52
CA GLY A 182 -26.22 2.49 -12.83
C GLY A 182 -27.73 2.43 -12.83
N GLY A 183 -28.34 3.06 -11.83
CA GLY A 183 -29.76 3.11 -11.57
C GLY A 183 -30.05 3.91 -10.31
N LEU A 184 -31.22 3.69 -9.71
CA LEU A 184 -31.69 4.39 -8.53
C LEU A 184 -31.30 3.67 -7.21
N SER A 185 -30.77 2.46 -7.32
CA SER A 185 -30.34 1.63 -6.16
C SER A 185 -29.15 0.76 -6.53
N VAL A 186 -28.47 0.24 -5.51
CA VAL A 186 -27.45 -0.81 -5.69
C VAL A 186 -28.15 -2.08 -6.18
N ASP A 187 -27.78 -2.53 -7.40
CA ASP A 187 -28.40 -3.69 -8.05
C ASP A 187 -27.44 -4.26 -9.11
N ASN A 188 -27.98 -5.08 -10.02
CA ASN A 188 -27.21 -5.78 -11.05
C ASN A 188 -26.30 -4.86 -11.90
N PRO A 189 -26.71 -3.66 -12.34
CA PRO A 189 -25.80 -2.74 -13.02
C PRO A 189 -24.60 -2.33 -12.17
N THR A 190 -24.78 -2.15 -10.86
CA THR A 190 -23.69 -1.84 -9.91
C THR A 190 -22.69 -2.98 -9.85
N LEU A 191 -23.20 -4.21 -9.68
CA LEU A 191 -22.34 -5.40 -9.57
C LEU A 191 -21.50 -5.62 -10.83
N ASN A 192 -22.11 -5.44 -12.02
CA ASN A 192 -21.41 -5.57 -13.30
C ASN A 192 -20.30 -4.52 -13.47
N ARG A 193 -20.56 -3.26 -13.11
CA ARG A 193 -19.54 -2.20 -13.16
C ARG A 193 -18.39 -2.49 -12.21
N PHE A 194 -18.72 -2.90 -10.99
CA PHE A 194 -17.71 -3.20 -9.98
C PHE A 194 -16.86 -4.41 -10.35
N PHE A 195 -17.47 -5.45 -10.94
CA PHE A 195 -16.71 -6.57 -11.49
C PHE A 195 -15.75 -6.12 -12.59
N SER A 196 -16.25 -5.35 -13.57
CA SER A 196 -15.43 -4.89 -14.70
C SER A 196 -14.24 -4.01 -14.22
N LEU A 197 -14.50 -3.08 -13.30
CA LEU A 197 -13.46 -2.20 -12.77
C LEU A 197 -12.52 -2.96 -11.84
N HIS A 198 -13.01 -3.86 -10.99
CA HIS A 198 -12.17 -4.69 -10.14
C HIS A 198 -11.21 -5.55 -10.96
N TYR A 199 -11.68 -6.09 -12.09
CA TYR A 199 -10.83 -6.88 -12.99
C TYR A 199 -9.79 -6.02 -13.71
N LEU A 200 -10.14 -4.79 -14.13
CA LEU A 200 -9.27 -3.88 -14.87
C LEU A 200 -8.20 -3.23 -14.00
N LEU A 201 -8.58 -2.73 -12.81
CA LEU A 201 -7.71 -1.88 -11.98
C LEU A 201 -6.40 -2.55 -11.55
N PRO A 202 -6.30 -3.86 -11.24
CA PRO A 202 -5.02 -4.51 -10.94
C PRO A 202 -3.98 -4.36 -12.05
N PHE A 203 -4.39 -4.35 -13.33
CA PHE A 203 -3.49 -4.13 -14.45
C PHE A 203 -3.07 -2.66 -14.57
N VAL A 204 -3.97 -1.73 -14.24
CA VAL A 204 -3.62 -0.31 -14.12
C VAL A 204 -2.62 -0.11 -12.97
N ILE A 205 -2.88 -0.72 -11.81
CA ILE A 205 -1.93 -0.72 -10.67
C ILE A 205 -0.57 -1.25 -11.12
N PHE A 206 -0.52 -2.37 -11.82
CA PHE A 206 0.74 -2.94 -12.33
C PHE A 206 1.49 -1.95 -13.22
N GLY A 207 0.80 -1.25 -14.12
CA GLY A 207 1.39 -0.20 -14.96
C GLY A 207 1.94 0.97 -14.14
N VAL A 208 1.21 1.44 -13.12
CA VAL A 208 1.69 2.53 -12.24
C VAL A 208 2.84 2.05 -11.35
N VAL A 209 2.83 0.79 -10.90
CA VAL A 209 3.96 0.18 -10.16
C VAL A 209 5.21 0.14 -11.02
N PHE A 210 5.09 -0.16 -12.32
CA PHE A 210 6.22 -0.08 -13.24
C PHE A 210 6.83 1.34 -13.27
N LEU A 211 5.99 2.39 -13.36
CA LEU A 211 6.45 3.78 -13.29
C LEU A 211 7.06 4.14 -11.93
N HIS A 212 6.50 3.62 -10.84
CA HIS A 212 7.02 3.81 -9.50
C HIS A 212 8.42 3.21 -9.32
N VAL A 213 8.63 1.99 -9.83
CA VAL A 213 9.95 1.34 -9.82
C VAL A 213 10.92 2.04 -10.76
N ALA A 214 10.47 2.49 -11.93
CA ALA A 214 11.31 3.28 -12.85
C ALA A 214 11.78 4.59 -12.20
N ALA A 215 10.89 5.32 -11.51
CA ALA A 215 11.26 6.51 -10.76
C ALA A 215 12.27 6.21 -9.63
N LEU A 216 12.13 5.05 -8.96
CA LEU A 216 13.10 4.58 -7.97
C LEU A 216 14.50 4.39 -8.59
N HIS A 217 14.58 3.79 -9.77
CA HIS A 217 15.86 3.53 -10.44
C HIS A 217 16.55 4.81 -10.93
N ILE A 218 15.79 5.86 -11.27
CA ILE A 218 16.35 7.16 -11.64
C ILE A 218 17.01 7.85 -10.46
N THR A 219 16.34 7.87 -9.30
CA THR A 219 16.81 8.61 -8.12
C THR A 219 17.63 7.77 -7.14
N GLY A 220 17.63 6.46 -7.30
CA GLY A 220 18.16 5.51 -6.34
C GLY A 220 17.31 5.41 -5.06
N SER A 221 17.51 4.34 -4.31
CA SER A 221 16.76 4.14 -3.06
C SER A 221 17.29 5.02 -1.93
N ASN A 222 16.39 5.54 -1.10
CA ASN A 222 16.74 6.07 0.22
C ASN A 222 17.25 4.92 1.13
N ASN A 223 17.80 5.25 2.29
CA ASN A 223 18.36 4.28 3.24
C ASN A 223 18.09 4.71 4.70
N PRO A 224 18.37 3.83 5.70
CA PRO A 224 18.07 4.12 7.11
C PRO A 224 18.72 5.37 7.69
N LEU A 225 19.83 5.83 7.11
CA LEU A 225 20.51 7.06 7.54
C LEU A 225 19.94 8.31 6.84
N GLY A 226 19.23 8.15 5.72
CA GLY A 226 18.67 9.27 4.96
C GLY A 226 19.73 10.12 4.21
N ILE A 227 20.92 9.60 4.01
CA ILE A 227 22.03 10.25 3.27
C ILE A 227 22.26 9.57 1.93
N GLU A 228 22.76 10.30 0.94
CA GLU A 228 23.08 9.72 -0.36
C GLU A 228 24.39 8.91 -0.30
N PRO A 229 24.48 7.78 -1.03
CA PRO A 229 25.75 7.07 -1.20
C PRO A 229 26.81 7.98 -1.84
N LYS A 230 28.03 7.98 -1.29
CA LYS A 230 29.12 8.83 -1.77
C LYS A 230 30.07 8.13 -2.76
N GLY A 231 29.84 6.85 -3.01
CA GLY A 231 30.65 6.07 -3.95
C GLY A 231 30.40 4.56 -3.82
N PRO A 232 31.17 3.75 -4.56
CA PRO A 232 31.02 2.29 -4.56
C PRO A 232 31.15 1.64 -3.16
N GLN A 233 31.93 2.24 -2.27
CA GLN A 233 32.11 1.75 -0.88
C GLN A 233 30.81 1.78 -0.06
N ASP A 234 29.80 2.57 -0.48
CA ASP A 234 28.51 2.72 0.20
C ASP A 234 27.41 1.82 -0.35
N THR A 235 27.69 1.10 -1.43
CA THR A 235 26.72 0.29 -2.15
C THR A 235 27.17 -1.16 -2.32
N LEU A 236 26.21 -2.04 -2.57
CA LEU A 236 26.39 -3.42 -3.03
C LEU A 236 25.53 -3.62 -4.27
N PRO A 237 25.89 -4.53 -5.19
CA PRO A 237 25.00 -4.92 -6.27
C PRO A 237 23.74 -5.55 -5.68
N PHE A 238 22.58 -5.30 -6.31
CA PHE A 238 21.32 -5.83 -5.81
C PHE A 238 21.34 -7.37 -5.76
N HIS A 239 21.75 -8.01 -6.83
CA HIS A 239 21.97 -9.46 -6.86
C HIS A 239 23.47 -9.78 -6.66
N PRO A 240 23.85 -10.75 -5.79
CA PRO A 240 22.99 -11.66 -5.03
C PRO A 240 22.58 -11.15 -3.63
N TYR A 241 23.11 -10.00 -3.16
CA TYR A 241 23.01 -9.61 -1.75
C TYR A 241 21.58 -9.32 -1.31
N TYR A 242 20.86 -8.47 -2.05
CA TYR A 242 19.48 -8.10 -1.67
C TYR A 242 18.45 -9.10 -2.15
N THR A 243 18.69 -9.82 -3.25
CA THR A 243 17.84 -10.93 -3.64
C THR A 243 17.84 -12.04 -2.58
N ALA A 244 18.99 -12.38 -1.99
CA ALA A 244 19.06 -13.35 -0.90
C ALA A 244 18.34 -12.82 0.36
N LYS A 245 18.55 -11.54 0.72
CA LYS A 245 17.90 -10.92 1.87
C LYS A 245 16.37 -10.81 1.67
N ASP A 246 15.90 -10.42 0.49
CA ASP A 246 14.49 -10.35 0.17
C ASP A 246 13.85 -11.75 0.17
N SER A 247 14.58 -12.80 -0.24
CA SER A 247 14.10 -14.19 -0.16
C SER A 247 13.82 -14.62 1.28
N VAL A 248 14.64 -14.22 2.26
CA VAL A 248 14.35 -14.48 3.68
C VAL A 248 13.06 -13.80 4.12
N GLY A 249 12.90 -12.52 3.77
CA GLY A 249 11.66 -11.78 4.03
C GLY A 249 10.44 -12.43 3.38
N LEU A 250 10.60 -12.92 2.16
CA LEU A 250 9.55 -13.62 1.41
C LEU A 250 9.13 -14.93 2.08
N VAL A 251 10.08 -15.72 2.57
CA VAL A 251 9.79 -16.98 3.32
C VAL A 251 8.97 -16.67 4.59
N VAL A 252 9.39 -15.67 5.38
CA VAL A 252 8.63 -15.26 6.58
C VAL A 252 7.23 -14.78 6.20
N TYR A 253 7.11 -13.98 5.14
CA TYR A 253 5.83 -13.53 4.60
C TYR A 253 4.91 -14.71 4.24
N PHE A 254 5.42 -15.69 3.49
CA PHE A 254 4.62 -16.86 3.11
C PHE A 254 4.23 -17.75 4.28
N ILE A 255 5.06 -17.85 5.33
CA ILE A 255 4.68 -18.57 6.56
C ILE A 255 3.47 -17.87 7.20
N VAL A 256 3.52 -16.55 7.40
CA VAL A 256 2.39 -15.79 7.97
C VAL A 256 1.14 -15.89 7.09
N PHE A 257 1.32 -15.76 5.77
CA PHE A 257 0.22 -15.88 4.82
C PHE A 257 -0.41 -17.28 4.83
N ALA A 258 0.41 -18.33 4.88
CA ALA A 258 -0.06 -19.72 4.97
C ALA A 258 -0.85 -19.95 6.27
N VAL A 259 -0.41 -19.38 7.41
CA VAL A 259 -1.18 -19.48 8.66
C VAL A 259 -2.58 -18.88 8.50
N LEU A 260 -2.70 -17.73 7.84
CA LEU A 260 -4.02 -17.14 7.59
C LEU A 260 -4.84 -18.02 6.65
N VAL A 261 -4.28 -18.50 5.54
CA VAL A 261 -5.01 -19.28 4.52
C VAL A 261 -5.47 -20.65 5.06
N PHE A 262 -4.61 -21.36 5.80
CA PHE A 262 -4.87 -22.75 6.19
C PHE A 262 -5.46 -22.92 7.58
N PHE A 263 -5.21 -21.99 8.51
CA PHE A 263 -5.61 -22.13 9.91
C PHE A 263 -6.59 -21.07 10.40
N ALA A 264 -6.62 -19.88 9.76
CA ALA A 264 -7.51 -18.79 10.16
C ALA A 264 -8.11 -18.04 8.94
N PRO A 265 -8.65 -18.75 7.90
CA PRO A 265 -9.01 -18.13 6.63
C PRO A 265 -10.10 -17.06 6.74
N ASN A 266 -10.96 -17.15 7.74
CA ASN A 266 -12.09 -16.25 7.93
C ASN A 266 -11.85 -15.18 9.02
N TYR A 267 -10.69 -15.19 9.67
CA TYR A 267 -10.38 -14.32 10.81
C TYR A 267 -10.44 -12.81 10.47
N LEU A 268 -10.01 -12.45 9.29
CA LEU A 268 -10.00 -11.06 8.80
C LEU A 268 -11.26 -10.69 7.99
N GLY A 269 -12.19 -11.62 7.83
CA GLY A 269 -13.49 -11.40 7.17
C GLY A 269 -14.59 -11.03 8.16
N HIS A 270 -15.79 -10.70 7.61
CA HIS A 270 -16.99 -10.45 8.41
C HIS A 270 -17.98 -11.61 8.27
N PRO A 271 -18.52 -12.16 9.36
CA PRO A 271 -19.41 -13.33 9.31
C PRO A 271 -20.69 -13.08 8.50
N ASP A 272 -21.28 -11.89 8.57
CA ASP A 272 -22.50 -11.56 7.82
C ASP A 272 -22.30 -11.59 6.29
N ASN A 273 -21.06 -11.59 5.80
CA ASN A 273 -20.79 -11.70 4.36
C ASN A 273 -20.88 -13.14 3.81
N TYR A 274 -21.13 -14.11 4.71
CA TYR A 274 -21.48 -15.50 4.37
C TYR A 274 -23.01 -15.74 4.32
N ILE A 275 -23.80 -14.66 4.45
CA ILE A 275 -25.24 -14.65 4.28
C ILE A 275 -25.55 -13.95 2.96
N PRO A 276 -26.36 -14.53 2.04
CA PRO A 276 -26.75 -13.87 0.79
C PRO A 276 -27.34 -12.48 1.03
N ALA A 277 -27.04 -11.54 0.14
CA ALA A 277 -27.52 -10.16 0.25
C ALA A 277 -29.05 -10.11 0.28
N ASN A 278 -29.60 -9.44 1.28
CA ASN A 278 -31.02 -9.14 1.40
C ASN A 278 -31.22 -7.63 1.56
N PRO A 279 -31.76 -6.93 0.53
CA PRO A 279 -31.96 -5.49 0.59
C PRO A 279 -33.05 -5.05 1.58
N LEU A 280 -33.86 -5.99 2.08
CA LEU A 280 -34.93 -5.71 3.05
C LEU A 280 -34.50 -5.86 4.50
N VAL A 281 -33.29 -6.40 4.75
CA VAL A 281 -32.78 -6.66 6.12
C VAL A 281 -31.42 -5.99 6.28
N THR A 282 -31.43 -4.85 6.96
CA THR A 282 -30.19 -4.11 7.26
C THR A 282 -29.42 -4.79 8.40
N PRO A 283 -28.13 -5.12 8.26
CA PRO A 283 -27.32 -5.63 9.35
C PRO A 283 -27.21 -4.60 10.50
N PRO A 284 -27.17 -5.04 11.76
CA PRO A 284 -27.15 -4.13 12.90
C PRO A 284 -25.87 -3.29 12.95
N HIS A 285 -24.79 -3.76 12.33
CA HIS A 285 -23.51 -3.07 12.31
C HIS A 285 -22.80 -3.23 10.96
N ILE A 286 -22.84 -2.17 10.13
CA ILE A 286 -22.18 -2.13 8.83
C ILE A 286 -20.80 -1.50 9.02
N VAL A 287 -19.74 -2.28 8.81
CA VAL A 287 -18.34 -1.83 8.86
C VAL A 287 -17.60 -2.26 7.60
N PRO A 288 -16.69 -1.42 7.09
CA PRO A 288 -15.78 -1.83 6.02
C PRO A 288 -14.71 -2.79 6.56
N GLU A 289 -13.94 -3.37 5.64
CA GLU A 289 -12.79 -4.17 6.02
C GLU A 289 -11.80 -3.39 6.90
N TRP A 290 -11.06 -4.13 7.75
CA TRP A 290 -10.18 -3.56 8.78
C TRP A 290 -9.20 -2.50 8.24
N TYR A 291 -8.71 -2.64 7.02
CA TYR A 291 -7.75 -1.70 6.43
C TYR A 291 -8.37 -0.36 6.03
N PHE A 292 -9.69 -0.24 5.99
CA PHE A 292 -10.41 1.02 5.77
C PHE A 292 -10.86 1.69 7.09
N LEU A 293 -10.84 0.96 8.20
CA LEU A 293 -11.35 1.45 9.49
C LEU A 293 -10.73 2.78 9.95
N PRO A 294 -9.43 3.09 9.76
CA PRO A 294 -8.89 4.38 10.14
C PRO A 294 -9.60 5.55 9.45
N TYR A 295 -9.88 5.42 8.17
CA TYR A 295 -10.58 6.45 7.38
C TYR A 295 -12.07 6.51 7.71
N TYR A 296 -12.66 5.36 7.99
CA TYR A 296 -14.04 5.26 8.45
C TYR A 296 -14.23 5.86 9.85
N ALA A 297 -13.26 5.74 10.74
CA ALA A 297 -13.27 6.43 12.03
C ALA A 297 -13.26 7.96 11.86
N ILE A 298 -12.41 8.47 10.95
CA ILE A 298 -12.33 9.90 10.62
C ILE A 298 -13.67 10.40 10.04
N LEU A 299 -14.27 9.65 9.12
CA LEU A 299 -15.60 9.94 8.56
C LEU A 299 -16.65 10.15 9.67
N ARG A 300 -16.70 9.24 10.63
CA ARG A 300 -17.72 9.23 11.70
C ARG A 300 -17.39 10.15 12.87
N ALA A 301 -16.19 10.72 12.93
CA ALA A 301 -15.80 11.65 13.99
C ALA A 301 -16.60 12.97 13.94
N VAL A 302 -17.13 13.33 12.76
CA VAL A 302 -17.90 14.55 12.55
C VAL A 302 -19.35 14.20 12.25
N PRO A 303 -20.34 14.84 12.90
CA PRO A 303 -21.76 14.54 12.70
C PRO A 303 -22.30 15.00 11.34
N ASP A 304 -21.68 16.00 10.73
CA ASP A 304 -22.05 16.49 9.39
C ASP A 304 -21.52 15.54 8.30
N LYS A 305 -22.40 15.10 7.39
CA LYS A 305 -22.06 14.15 6.33
C LYS A 305 -20.99 14.69 5.40
N LEU A 306 -21.12 15.93 4.94
CA LEU A 306 -20.15 16.53 4.02
C LEU A 306 -18.79 16.73 4.71
N GLY A 307 -18.78 17.26 5.93
CA GLY A 307 -17.57 17.43 6.74
C GLY A 307 -16.85 16.11 6.97
N GLY A 308 -17.58 15.06 7.33
CA GLY A 308 -17.02 13.70 7.50
C GLY A 308 -16.37 13.17 6.21
N VAL A 309 -17.07 13.32 5.08
CA VAL A 309 -16.58 12.88 3.77
C VAL A 309 -15.33 13.66 3.35
N LEU A 310 -15.32 14.97 3.53
CA LEU A 310 -14.16 15.81 3.22
C LEU A 310 -12.96 15.46 4.09
N LEU A 311 -13.15 15.17 5.38
CA LEU A 311 -12.07 14.73 6.26
C LEU A 311 -11.56 13.34 5.87
N MET A 312 -12.44 12.40 5.55
CA MET A 312 -12.06 11.08 5.11
C MET A 312 -11.17 11.14 3.86
N PHE A 313 -11.61 11.81 2.81
CA PHE A 313 -10.78 12.00 1.61
C PHE A 313 -9.53 12.83 1.91
N GLY A 314 -9.65 13.90 2.68
CA GLY A 314 -8.54 14.75 3.09
C GLY A 314 -7.44 13.98 3.83
N SER A 315 -7.81 12.98 4.62
CA SER A 315 -6.84 12.14 5.35
C SER A 315 -5.94 11.29 4.45
N ILE A 316 -6.39 10.99 3.24
CA ILE A 316 -5.57 10.30 2.22
C ILE A 316 -4.87 11.33 1.32
N LEU A 317 -5.58 12.35 0.88
CA LEU A 317 -5.05 13.38 -0.02
C LEU A 317 -3.90 14.18 0.61
N ILE A 318 -3.85 14.29 1.94
CA ILE A 318 -2.76 14.97 2.64
C ILE A 318 -1.40 14.28 2.38
N TRP A 319 -1.39 12.99 2.05
CA TRP A 319 -0.15 12.29 1.73
C TRP A 319 0.47 12.75 0.41
N PHE A 320 -0.33 13.25 -0.55
CA PHE A 320 0.22 13.84 -1.78
C PHE A 320 1.09 15.06 -1.49
N VAL A 321 0.70 15.88 -0.52
CA VAL A 321 1.38 17.14 -0.19
C VAL A 321 2.43 16.99 0.92
N LEU A 322 2.58 15.80 1.50
CA LEU A 322 3.57 15.51 2.56
C LEU A 322 5.00 15.95 2.20
N PRO A 323 5.52 15.75 0.97
CA PRO A 323 6.87 16.21 0.61
C PRO A 323 7.11 17.70 0.87
N TRP A 324 6.10 18.52 0.75
CA TRP A 324 6.17 19.98 0.92
C TRP A 324 5.78 20.46 2.32
N LEU A 325 5.05 19.65 3.08
CA LEU A 325 4.72 19.93 4.47
C LEU A 325 5.91 19.73 5.41
N ASP A 326 6.69 18.69 5.20
CA ASP A 326 7.89 18.41 6.01
C ASP A 326 9.13 19.07 5.38
N ARG A 327 9.38 20.31 5.76
CA ARG A 327 10.48 21.16 5.25
C ARG A 327 11.83 20.91 5.91
N SER A 328 11.96 19.96 6.85
CA SER A 328 13.27 19.63 7.43
C SER A 328 14.24 19.13 6.36
N PRO A 329 15.50 19.60 6.32
CA PRO A 329 16.50 19.10 5.37
C PRO A 329 16.94 17.66 5.68
N VAL A 330 16.74 17.21 6.92
CA VAL A 330 17.10 15.87 7.37
C VAL A 330 15.96 14.89 7.08
N ARG A 331 16.26 13.81 6.36
CA ARG A 331 15.26 12.82 5.94
C ARG A 331 14.85 11.90 7.08
N SER A 332 15.79 11.16 7.64
CA SER A 332 15.51 10.10 8.59
C SER A 332 15.14 10.65 9.98
N MET A 333 14.00 10.18 10.52
CA MET A 333 13.57 10.48 11.89
C MET A 333 14.60 10.02 12.97
N ARG A 334 15.54 9.16 12.57
CA ARG A 334 16.63 8.74 13.44
C ARG A 334 17.48 9.90 13.94
N PHE A 335 17.62 10.95 13.13
CA PHE A 335 18.40 12.16 13.44
C PHE A 335 17.53 13.36 13.81
N ARG A 336 16.24 13.13 14.02
CA ARG A 336 15.23 14.15 14.32
C ARG A 336 14.62 13.88 15.69
N PRO A 337 15.26 14.36 16.79
CA PRO A 337 14.88 13.98 18.15
C PRO A 337 13.48 14.41 18.57
N LEU A 338 12.96 15.54 18.02
CA LEU A 338 11.60 15.98 18.27
C LEU A 338 10.59 15.35 17.29
N ALA A 339 10.91 15.27 16.01
CA ALA A 339 9.99 14.71 15.01
C ALA A 339 9.70 13.22 15.23
N ARG A 340 10.71 12.46 15.70
CA ARG A 340 10.58 11.02 15.92
C ARG A 340 9.46 10.64 16.92
N PRO A 341 9.36 11.18 18.12
CA PRO A 341 8.28 10.84 19.05
C PRO A 341 6.91 11.25 18.52
N PHE A 342 6.77 12.41 17.86
CA PHE A 342 5.51 12.79 17.24
C PHE A 342 5.09 11.85 16.12
N PHE A 343 6.04 11.37 15.31
CA PHE A 343 5.75 10.35 14.30
C PHE A 343 5.30 9.04 14.94
N LEU A 344 5.99 8.56 15.97
CA LEU A 344 5.61 7.33 16.66
C LEU A 344 4.22 7.45 17.30
N LEU A 345 3.93 8.60 17.90
CA LEU A 345 2.59 8.89 18.41
C LEU A 345 1.54 8.90 17.29
N TRP A 346 1.87 9.47 16.11
CA TRP A 346 0.98 9.43 14.95
C TRP A 346 0.74 8.00 14.46
N ALA A 347 1.76 7.14 14.44
CA ALA A 347 1.60 5.74 14.07
C ALA A 347 0.71 4.99 15.06
N VAL A 348 0.87 5.22 16.36
CA VAL A 348 -0.03 4.67 17.39
C VAL A 348 -1.44 5.23 17.22
N ASN A 349 -1.58 6.53 16.96
CA ASN A 349 -2.87 7.16 16.69
C ASN A 349 -3.59 6.55 15.47
N PHE A 350 -2.86 6.17 14.43
CA PHE A 350 -3.43 5.46 13.29
C PHE A 350 -4.00 4.08 13.71
N LEU A 351 -3.33 3.36 14.60
CA LEU A 351 -3.85 2.11 15.17
C LEU A 351 -5.06 2.36 16.09
N ILE A 352 -5.10 3.48 16.81
CA ILE A 352 -6.29 3.87 17.59
C ILE A 352 -7.47 4.14 16.66
N LEU A 353 -7.26 4.86 15.54
CA LEU A 353 -8.28 5.10 14.52
C LEU A 353 -8.76 3.77 13.91
N LEU A 354 -7.86 2.84 13.64
CA LEU A 354 -8.19 1.50 13.15
C LEU A 354 -9.10 0.77 14.17
N TRP A 355 -8.72 0.76 15.44
CA TRP A 355 -9.50 0.10 16.49
C TRP A 355 -10.88 0.74 16.69
N VAL A 356 -10.94 2.07 16.81
CA VAL A 356 -12.21 2.78 17.05
C VAL A 356 -13.13 2.78 15.84
N GLY A 357 -12.57 2.67 14.62
CA GLY A 357 -13.34 2.52 13.39
C GLY A 357 -14.22 1.28 13.34
N GLY A 358 -13.80 0.19 14.03
CA GLY A 358 -14.57 -1.04 14.18
C GLY A 358 -15.57 -1.02 15.35
N LYS A 359 -15.66 0.09 16.11
CA LYS A 359 -16.59 0.20 17.25
C LYS A 359 -17.87 0.97 16.87
N PRO A 360 -18.98 0.80 17.60
CA PRO A 360 -20.17 1.65 17.43
C PRO A 360 -19.83 3.12 17.58
N ALA A 361 -20.52 3.99 16.79
CA ALA A 361 -20.31 5.43 16.85
C ALA A 361 -21.09 6.06 18.02
N GLU A 362 -20.77 5.66 19.25
CA GLU A 362 -21.48 6.02 20.46
C GLU A 362 -20.53 6.39 21.61
N GLY A 363 -21.00 7.22 22.51
CA GLY A 363 -20.33 7.53 23.79
C GLY A 363 -18.87 7.91 23.63
N ASN A 364 -18.01 7.26 24.41
CA ASN A 364 -16.57 7.55 24.44
C ASN A 364 -15.84 7.21 23.12
N TYR A 365 -16.37 6.30 22.31
CA TYR A 365 -15.75 5.97 21.03
C TYR A 365 -15.76 7.17 20.05
N VAL A 366 -16.84 7.97 20.06
CA VAL A 366 -16.91 9.20 19.26
C VAL A 366 -15.88 10.24 19.74
N LEU A 367 -15.73 10.40 21.06
CA LEU A 367 -14.74 11.32 21.63
C LEU A 367 -13.31 10.89 21.25
N ILE A 368 -12.98 9.61 21.39
CA ILE A 368 -11.68 9.05 21.00
C ILE A 368 -11.44 9.28 19.51
N ALA A 369 -12.42 8.99 18.64
CA ALA A 369 -12.31 9.22 17.20
C ALA A 369 -12.05 10.69 16.87
N ARG A 370 -12.71 11.65 17.53
CA ARG A 370 -12.50 13.09 17.35
C ARG A 370 -11.10 13.53 17.73
N ILE A 371 -10.63 13.12 18.91
CA ILE A 371 -9.28 13.45 19.39
C ILE A 371 -8.22 12.84 18.45
N ALA A 372 -8.39 11.59 18.07
CA ALA A 372 -7.49 10.91 17.16
C ALA A 372 -7.49 11.55 15.75
N THR A 373 -8.65 11.96 15.25
CA THR A 373 -8.78 12.70 13.98
C THR A 373 -8.09 14.05 14.04
N ALA A 374 -8.31 14.80 15.11
CA ALA A 374 -7.65 16.09 15.31
C ALA A 374 -6.13 15.96 15.35
N TYR A 375 -5.61 14.95 16.06
CA TYR A 375 -4.16 14.69 16.09
C TYR A 375 -3.63 14.21 14.73
N TYR A 376 -4.40 13.39 14.00
CA TYR A 376 -4.03 12.94 12.65
C TYR A 376 -3.71 14.11 11.72
N PHE A 377 -4.61 15.09 11.64
CA PHE A 377 -4.41 16.29 10.81
C PHE A 377 -3.39 17.26 11.40
N ALA A 378 -3.40 17.45 12.72
CA ALA A 378 -2.44 18.32 13.39
C ALA A 378 -0.99 17.89 13.14
N TYR A 379 -0.74 16.59 13.05
CA TYR A 379 0.60 16.05 12.73
C TYR A 379 1.12 16.61 11.39
N PHE A 380 0.32 16.54 10.34
CA PHE A 380 0.74 16.99 9.01
C PHE A 380 0.71 18.50 8.84
N LEU A 381 -0.35 19.16 9.31
CA LEU A 381 -0.63 20.57 9.01
C LEU A 381 0.04 21.54 9.99
N VAL A 382 0.31 21.10 11.21
CA VAL A 382 0.84 21.94 12.28
C VAL A 382 2.21 21.43 12.76
N ILE A 383 2.28 20.19 13.22
CA ILE A 383 3.47 19.66 13.90
C ILE A 383 4.66 19.57 12.95
N LEU A 384 4.51 18.94 11.77
CA LEU A 384 5.62 18.82 10.82
C LEU A 384 6.17 20.17 10.35
N PRO A 385 5.34 21.15 9.90
CA PRO A 385 5.84 22.47 9.54
C PRO A 385 6.49 23.23 10.70
N LEU A 386 5.97 23.07 11.92
CA LEU A 386 6.52 23.72 13.11
C LEU A 386 7.87 23.11 13.49
N LEU A 387 7.98 21.78 13.49
CA LEU A 387 9.21 21.08 13.78
C LEU A 387 10.33 21.41 12.78
N ALA A 388 10.00 21.67 11.52
CA ALA A 388 10.97 22.13 10.53
C ALA A 388 11.68 23.43 10.92
N ARG A 389 11.07 24.25 11.79
CA ARG A 389 11.61 25.52 12.29
C ARG A 389 12.27 25.40 13.68
N LEU A 390 11.71 24.56 14.55
CA LEU A 390 12.09 24.46 15.95
C LEU A 390 13.12 23.36 16.23
N GLU A 391 13.13 22.31 15.41
CA GLU A 391 13.97 21.16 15.64
C GLU A 391 15.42 21.42 15.26
N ARG A 392 16.34 21.00 16.13
CA ARG A 392 17.76 20.92 15.82
C ARG A 392 18.11 19.46 15.58
N PRO A 393 18.29 19.04 14.32
CA PRO A 393 18.63 17.67 14.00
C PRO A 393 20.01 17.30 14.57
N LEU A 394 20.19 16.00 14.85
CA LEU A 394 21.50 15.46 15.21
C LEU A 394 22.43 15.48 13.99
N PRO A 395 23.77 15.53 14.23
CA PRO A 395 24.75 15.44 13.15
C PRO A 395 24.56 14.16 12.31
N LEU A 396 24.62 14.32 11.00
CA LEU A 396 24.57 13.18 10.06
C LEU A 396 25.96 12.56 9.94
N PRO A 397 26.06 11.24 9.74
CA PRO A 397 27.33 10.59 9.42
C PRO A 397 27.84 11.07 8.05
N GLU A 398 29.14 11.09 7.87
CA GLU A 398 29.75 11.53 6.62
C GLU A 398 29.47 10.58 5.44
N SER A 399 29.32 9.28 5.71
CA SER A 399 28.99 8.27 4.70
C SER A 399 28.23 7.09 5.31
N ILE A 400 27.64 6.25 4.45
CA ILE A 400 26.96 5.00 4.85
C ILE A 400 27.98 4.00 5.45
N SER A 401 29.22 4.06 4.99
CA SER A 401 30.31 3.16 5.39
C SER A 401 30.86 3.45 6.79
N ARG A 402 30.66 4.67 7.30
CA ARG A 402 31.09 5.04 8.65
C ARG A 402 29.92 4.86 9.62
N PRO A 403 30.04 4.00 10.65
CA PRO A 403 28.98 3.87 11.65
C PRO A 403 28.76 5.21 12.36
N VAL A 404 27.50 5.46 12.74
CA VAL A 404 27.13 6.57 13.64
C VAL A 404 27.62 6.18 15.02
N LEU A 405 28.86 6.47 15.31
CA LEU A 405 29.39 6.45 16.68
C LEU A 405 28.94 7.76 17.32
N GLY A 406 28.33 7.65 18.50
CA GLY A 406 27.80 8.81 19.21
C GLY A 406 28.78 9.97 19.27
N GLY A 407 28.47 11.04 18.57
CA GLY A 407 28.82 12.42 18.81
C GLY A 407 30.28 12.85 18.90
N GLY A 408 31.28 12.01 18.62
CA GLY A 408 32.69 12.42 18.62
C GLY A 408 33.34 12.32 17.23
N PRO A 409 34.29 13.21 16.87
CA PRO A 409 35.11 13.01 15.68
C PRO A 409 35.88 11.68 15.81
N LEU A 410 35.84 10.87 14.73
CA LEU A 410 36.65 9.65 14.66
C LEU A 410 38.11 10.01 14.86
N PRO A 411 38.90 9.24 15.67
CA PRO A 411 40.32 9.48 15.81
C PRO A 411 40.99 9.46 14.43
N ALA A 412 41.80 10.48 14.16
CA ALA A 412 42.58 10.56 12.94
C ALA A 412 43.47 9.30 12.85
N GLY A 413 43.20 8.43 11.88
CA GLY A 413 43.94 7.20 11.66
C GLY A 413 43.12 5.90 11.48
N ALA A 414 41.79 5.91 11.68
CA ALA A 414 40.96 4.74 11.42
C ALA A 414 40.62 4.62 9.95
N ALA A 415 41.57 4.47 9.05
CA ALA A 415 41.36 4.02 7.70
C ALA A 415 40.91 2.55 7.74
N ALA A 416 39.76 2.25 7.17
CA ALA A 416 39.23 0.90 7.07
C ALA A 416 40.25 0.00 6.37
N LYS A 417 40.68 -1.08 7.05
CA LYS A 417 41.35 -2.18 6.35
C LYS A 417 40.37 -2.76 5.33
N PRO A 418 40.78 -3.00 4.08
CA PRO A 418 39.97 -3.71 3.11
C PRO A 418 39.78 -5.16 3.60
N MET A 419 38.51 -5.62 3.64
CA MET A 419 38.18 -7.05 3.72
C MET A 419 38.18 -7.64 2.32
#